data_133decd2ce58a7bfd8633d771bf3e161
#
_entry.id   133decd2ce58a7bfd8633d771bf3e161
#
_cell.length_a   1.000
_cell.length_b   1.000
_cell.length_c   1.000
_cell.angle_alpha   90.00
_cell.angle_beta   90.00
_cell.angle_gamma   90.00
#
_symmetry.space_group_name_H-M   'P 1'
#
loop_
_entity.id
_entity.type
_entity.pdbx_description
1 polymer ?
#
loop_
_entity_poly.entity_id
_entity_poly.type
_entity_poly.pdbx_seq_one_letter_code
_entity_poly.pdbx_strand_id
1 'polypeptide(L)'
;MNRSSLQVLGCYILWGLLPVFWKLLAGVNSAYVLAQRIVFSCVFCLAVLLIKKNGKVVPAILRDKKQRRLYLCCGLLITVNWGVYILTVATGRILEASLAYYMNPLFSIVIGALIFKERLSAVQWVSVALAFVGVMYSVVLYGSVPYLAVIIGLSFALYGALKKGIKAESEVSICMETLSVLPLALGFIV
;
A
#
# COMPACT_ATOMS: atom_id res chain seq x y z
N MET A 1 19.10 -18.79 11.35
CA MET A 1 18.21 -17.72 10.83
C MET A 1 17.58 -17.03 12.04
N ASN A 2 17.73 -15.70 12.17
CA ASN A 2 17.18 -14.95 13.32
C ASN A 2 15.65 -14.94 13.26
N ARG A 3 14.98 -14.89 14.43
CA ARG A 3 13.52 -14.87 14.54
C ARG A 3 12.87 -13.78 13.65
N SER A 4 13.49 -12.61 13.57
CA SER A 4 13.05 -11.52 12.71
C SER A 4 13.14 -11.85 11.20
N SER A 5 14.20 -12.55 10.76
CA SER A 5 14.34 -12.98 9.36
C SER A 5 13.28 -14.00 8.97
N LEU A 6 12.89 -14.88 9.90
CA LEU A 6 11.83 -15.87 9.68
C LEU A 6 10.45 -15.20 9.54
N GLN A 7 10.20 -14.17 10.35
CA GLN A 7 8.96 -13.37 10.27
C GLN A 7 8.87 -12.62 8.93
N VAL A 8 9.97 -11.99 8.49
CA VAL A 8 10.02 -11.30 7.20
C VAL A 8 9.79 -12.27 6.04
N LEU A 9 10.44 -13.44 6.07
CA LEU A 9 10.23 -14.49 5.05
C LEU A 9 8.77 -14.93 5.01
N GLY A 10 8.14 -15.18 6.17
CA GLY A 10 6.74 -15.53 6.27
C GLY A 10 5.80 -14.46 5.67
N CYS A 11 6.07 -13.18 5.93
CA CYS A 11 5.33 -12.08 5.33
C CYS A 11 5.43 -12.07 3.79
N TYR A 12 6.64 -12.27 3.23
CA TYR A 12 6.81 -12.31 1.78
C TYR A 12 6.15 -13.51 1.12
N ILE A 13 6.17 -14.69 1.77
CA ILE A 13 5.44 -15.87 1.30
C ILE A 13 3.93 -15.59 1.28
N LEU A 14 3.37 -15.03 2.35
CA LEU A 14 1.96 -14.64 2.40
C LEU A 14 1.61 -13.62 1.30
N TRP A 15 2.45 -12.62 1.08
CA TRP A 15 2.25 -11.64 0.00
C TRP A 15 2.31 -12.29 -1.38
N GLY A 16 3.19 -13.26 -1.59
CA GLY A 16 3.26 -14.03 -2.85
C GLY A 16 2.02 -14.87 -3.12
N LEU A 17 1.30 -15.29 -2.07
CA LEU A 17 0.04 -16.05 -2.19
C LEU A 17 -1.20 -15.16 -2.39
N LEU A 18 -1.13 -13.87 -2.06
CA LEU A 18 -2.27 -12.94 -2.20
C LEU A 18 -2.89 -12.90 -3.60
N PRO A 19 -2.13 -12.91 -4.72
CA PRO A 19 -2.73 -12.93 -6.04
C PRO A 19 -3.63 -14.14 -6.29
N VAL A 20 -3.24 -15.32 -5.74
CA VAL A 20 -4.08 -16.53 -5.83
C VAL A 20 -5.40 -16.33 -5.10
N PHE A 21 -5.36 -15.78 -3.89
CA PHE A 21 -6.56 -15.45 -3.12
C PHE A 21 -7.47 -14.46 -3.85
N TRP A 22 -6.91 -13.37 -4.39
CA TRP A 22 -7.70 -12.37 -5.14
C TRP A 22 -8.28 -12.95 -6.43
N LYS A 23 -7.58 -13.88 -7.09
CA LYS A 23 -8.07 -14.55 -8.28
C LYS A 23 -9.29 -15.43 -7.98
N LEU A 24 -9.36 -16.06 -6.80
CA LEU A 24 -10.55 -16.82 -6.37
C LEU A 24 -11.79 -15.92 -6.22
N LEU A 25 -11.60 -14.63 -5.96
CA LEU A 25 -12.64 -13.62 -5.83
C LEU A 25 -12.90 -12.85 -7.13
N ALA A 26 -12.30 -13.24 -8.26
CA ALA A 26 -12.45 -12.53 -9.54
C ALA A 26 -13.89 -12.45 -10.07
N GLY A 27 -14.79 -13.34 -9.62
CA GLY A 27 -16.23 -13.28 -9.93
C GLY A 27 -17.02 -12.26 -9.12
N VAL A 28 -16.41 -11.64 -8.10
CA VAL A 28 -17.04 -10.66 -7.22
C VAL A 28 -16.62 -9.25 -7.63
N ASN A 29 -17.53 -8.28 -7.53
CA ASN A 29 -17.20 -6.88 -7.83
C ASN A 29 -16.00 -6.42 -6.99
N SER A 30 -14.94 -5.96 -7.67
CA SER A 30 -13.67 -5.57 -7.03
C SER A 30 -13.83 -4.44 -6.00
N ALA A 31 -14.77 -3.52 -6.22
CA ALA A 31 -15.05 -2.45 -5.27
C ALA A 31 -15.72 -2.99 -3.99
N TYR A 32 -16.61 -3.98 -4.13
CA TYR A 32 -17.21 -4.66 -2.98
C TYR A 32 -16.17 -5.43 -2.17
N VAL A 33 -15.26 -6.15 -2.85
CA VAL A 33 -14.12 -6.85 -2.21
C VAL A 33 -13.24 -5.86 -1.45
N LEU A 34 -12.94 -4.70 -2.04
CA LEU A 34 -12.18 -3.62 -1.40
C LEU A 34 -12.90 -3.09 -0.15
N ALA A 35 -14.20 -2.81 -0.25
CA ALA A 35 -14.98 -2.29 0.87
C ALA A 35 -15.00 -3.29 2.04
N GLN A 36 -15.23 -4.57 1.77
CA GLN A 36 -15.15 -5.64 2.78
C GLN A 36 -13.75 -5.73 3.41
N ARG A 37 -12.70 -5.64 2.60
CA ARG A 37 -11.32 -5.63 3.09
C ARG A 37 -11.08 -4.48 4.08
N ILE A 38 -11.57 -3.27 3.77
CA ILE A 38 -11.44 -2.10 4.67
C ILE A 38 -12.16 -2.37 5.99
N VAL A 39 -13.40 -2.86 5.95
CA VAL A 39 -14.19 -3.18 7.15
C VAL A 39 -13.47 -4.22 8.01
N PHE A 40 -13.09 -5.36 7.44
CA PHE A 40 -12.40 -6.42 8.18
C PHE A 40 -11.04 -5.97 8.71
N SER A 41 -10.28 -5.19 7.94
CA SER A 41 -9.00 -4.63 8.41
C SER A 41 -9.20 -3.69 9.58
N CYS A 42 -10.23 -2.85 9.56
CA CYS A 42 -10.57 -1.95 10.65
C CYS A 42 -10.95 -2.74 11.92
N VAL A 43 -11.85 -3.72 11.78
CA VAL A 43 -12.27 -4.59 12.91
C VAL A 43 -11.09 -5.33 13.51
N PHE A 44 -10.25 -5.93 12.66
CA PHE A 44 -9.05 -6.65 13.10
C PHE A 44 -8.06 -5.74 13.85
N CYS A 45 -7.76 -4.56 13.30
CA CYS A 45 -6.84 -3.63 13.93
C CYS A 45 -7.41 -3.08 15.24
N LEU A 46 -8.71 -2.80 15.32
CA LEU A 46 -9.36 -2.39 16.57
C LEU A 46 -9.27 -3.50 17.63
N ALA A 47 -9.51 -4.77 17.25
CA ALA A 47 -9.37 -5.90 18.17
C ALA A 47 -7.92 -6.01 18.68
N VAL A 48 -6.92 -5.88 17.81
CA VAL A 48 -5.49 -5.89 18.21
C VAL A 48 -5.17 -4.76 19.18
N LEU A 49 -5.69 -3.54 18.93
CA LEU A 49 -5.46 -2.39 19.81
C LEU A 49 -6.11 -2.59 21.18
N LEU A 50 -7.29 -3.22 21.24
CA LEU A 50 -7.96 -3.55 22.51
C LEU A 50 -7.15 -4.58 23.29
N ILE A 51 -6.67 -5.64 22.65
CA ILE A 51 -5.85 -6.69 23.29
C ILE A 51 -4.54 -6.09 23.83
N LYS A 52 -3.88 -5.23 23.05
CA LYS A 52 -2.63 -4.54 23.46
C LYS A 52 -2.85 -3.39 24.44
N LYS A 53 -4.11 -3.07 24.78
CA LYS A 53 -4.47 -1.92 25.64
C LYS A 53 -3.98 -0.55 25.13
N ASN A 54 -3.68 -0.44 23.83
CA ASN A 54 -3.19 0.76 23.17
C ASN A 54 -4.32 1.68 22.63
N GLY A 55 -5.59 1.36 22.91
CA GLY A 55 -6.75 2.10 22.40
C GLY A 55 -6.82 3.57 22.84
N LYS A 56 -6.12 3.95 23.93
CA LYS A 56 -6.08 5.34 24.42
C LYS A 56 -5.43 6.33 23.44
N VAL A 57 -4.65 5.85 22.49
CA VAL A 57 -3.95 6.70 21.49
C VAL A 57 -4.92 7.20 20.41
N VAL A 58 -5.97 6.42 20.10
CA VAL A 58 -6.94 6.74 19.03
C VAL A 58 -7.67 8.08 19.27
N PRO A 59 -8.27 8.34 20.43
CA PRO A 59 -8.92 9.63 20.69
C PRO A 59 -7.96 10.83 20.62
N ALA A 60 -6.70 10.64 21.04
CA ALA A 60 -5.70 11.71 20.98
C ALA A 60 -5.37 12.09 19.53
N ILE A 61 -5.22 11.10 18.65
CA ILE A 61 -4.99 11.32 17.20
C ILE A 61 -6.22 12.01 16.57
N LEU A 62 -7.43 11.57 16.90
CA LEU A 62 -8.66 12.15 16.34
C LEU A 62 -8.87 13.62 16.71
N ARG A 63 -8.35 14.05 17.86
CA ARG A 63 -8.42 15.47 18.32
C ARG A 63 -7.43 16.36 17.55
N ASP A 64 -6.31 15.83 17.10
CA ASP A 64 -5.32 16.59 16.32
C ASP A 64 -5.75 16.69 14.84
N LYS A 65 -6.15 17.89 14.41
CA LYS A 65 -6.58 18.17 13.03
C LYS A 65 -5.51 17.83 11.99
N LYS A 66 -4.23 18.03 12.31
CA LYS A 66 -3.10 17.76 11.40
C LYS A 66 -2.93 16.26 11.22
N GLN A 67 -2.89 15.51 12.31
CA GLN A 67 -2.78 14.05 12.29
C GLN A 67 -3.98 13.43 11.57
N ARG A 68 -5.19 13.86 11.90
CA ARG A 68 -6.41 13.37 11.25
C ARG A 68 -6.38 13.54 9.72
N ARG A 69 -5.95 14.72 9.20
CA ARG A 69 -5.79 14.94 7.76
C ARG A 69 -4.74 14.02 7.17
N LEU A 70 -3.61 13.82 7.86
CA LEU A 70 -2.54 12.96 7.39
C LEU A 70 -3.00 11.51 7.28
N TYR A 71 -3.70 10.98 8.30
CA TYR A 71 -4.27 9.63 8.26
C TYR A 71 -5.34 9.48 7.18
N LEU A 72 -6.17 10.49 6.96
CA LEU A 72 -7.14 10.48 5.87
C LEU A 72 -6.45 10.40 4.50
N CYS A 73 -5.42 11.22 4.26
CA CYS A 73 -4.64 11.16 3.01
C CYS A 73 -3.96 9.80 2.83
N CYS A 74 -3.36 9.26 3.88
CA CYS A 74 -2.75 7.92 3.86
C CYS A 74 -3.82 6.84 3.60
N GLY A 75 -4.97 6.92 4.26
CA GLY A 75 -6.08 6.00 4.08
C GLY A 75 -6.64 6.02 2.67
N LEU A 76 -6.80 7.20 2.06
CA LEU A 76 -7.24 7.32 0.66
C LEU A 76 -6.20 6.75 -0.32
N LEU A 77 -4.91 7.08 -0.16
CA LEU A 77 -3.85 6.58 -1.04
C LEU A 77 -3.72 5.06 -0.98
N ILE A 78 -3.76 4.48 0.22
CA ILE A 78 -3.66 3.03 0.36
C ILE A 78 -4.93 2.32 -0.13
N THR A 79 -6.09 2.95 -0.01
CA THR A 79 -7.37 2.45 -0.56
C THR A 79 -7.33 2.41 -2.08
N VAL A 80 -6.84 3.48 -2.73
CA VAL A 80 -6.62 3.50 -4.18
C VAL A 80 -5.64 2.40 -4.59
N ASN A 81 -4.51 2.28 -3.89
CA ASN A 81 -3.52 1.24 -4.15
C ASN A 81 -4.13 -0.17 -4.09
N TRP A 82 -4.84 -0.49 -3.01
CA TRP A 82 -5.47 -1.79 -2.82
C TRP A 82 -6.57 -2.05 -3.85
N GLY A 83 -7.41 -1.05 -4.13
CA GLY A 83 -8.51 -1.18 -5.09
C GLY A 83 -8.01 -1.44 -6.49
N VAL A 84 -7.02 -0.67 -6.95
CA VAL A 84 -6.43 -0.86 -8.28
C VAL A 84 -5.71 -2.21 -8.37
N TYR A 85 -5.02 -2.64 -7.32
CA TYR A 85 -4.37 -3.96 -7.27
C TYR A 85 -5.38 -5.10 -7.40
N ILE A 86 -6.46 -5.07 -6.60
CA ILE A 86 -7.54 -6.07 -6.64
C ILE A 86 -8.16 -6.11 -8.05
N LEU A 87 -8.47 -4.94 -8.61
CA LEU A 87 -9.02 -4.82 -9.97
C LEU A 87 -8.06 -5.42 -11.02
N THR A 88 -6.77 -5.12 -10.92
CA THR A 88 -5.74 -5.60 -11.85
C THR A 88 -5.66 -7.12 -11.84
N VAL A 89 -5.69 -7.74 -10.67
CA VAL A 89 -5.68 -9.21 -10.53
C VAL A 89 -7.00 -9.81 -11.00
N ALA A 90 -8.14 -9.23 -10.62
CA ALA A 90 -9.48 -9.72 -11.01
C ALA A 90 -9.71 -9.67 -12.52
N THR A 91 -9.12 -8.69 -13.22
CA THR A 91 -9.18 -8.57 -14.69
C THR A 91 -8.12 -9.41 -15.42
N GLY A 92 -7.36 -10.26 -14.70
CA GLY A 92 -6.36 -11.15 -15.30
C GLY A 92 -5.04 -10.47 -15.69
N ARG A 93 -4.84 -9.19 -15.36
CA ARG A 93 -3.63 -8.40 -15.72
C ARG A 93 -2.51 -8.60 -14.69
N ILE A 94 -2.23 -9.85 -14.31
CA ILE A 94 -1.29 -10.20 -13.23
C ILE A 94 0.14 -9.72 -13.53
N LEU A 95 0.57 -9.75 -14.80
CA LEU A 95 1.88 -9.23 -15.20
C LEU A 95 2.00 -7.73 -14.89
N GLU A 96 0.94 -6.96 -15.10
CA GLU A 96 0.93 -5.53 -14.80
C GLU A 96 0.96 -5.28 -13.28
N ALA A 97 0.23 -6.09 -12.49
CA ALA A 97 0.35 -6.06 -11.04
C ALA A 97 1.78 -6.35 -10.55
N SER A 98 2.49 -7.28 -11.20
CA SER A 98 3.89 -7.59 -10.92
C SER A 98 4.83 -6.43 -11.29
N LEU A 99 4.61 -5.79 -12.45
CA LEU A 99 5.37 -4.61 -12.87
C LEU A 99 5.28 -3.47 -11.84
N ALA A 100 4.12 -3.29 -11.20
CA ALA A 100 3.94 -2.28 -10.16
C ALA A 100 4.96 -2.43 -9.01
N TYR A 101 5.27 -3.66 -8.60
CA TYR A 101 6.26 -3.92 -7.55
C TYR A 101 7.69 -3.59 -7.98
N TYR A 102 8.03 -3.77 -9.27
CA TYR A 102 9.33 -3.34 -9.80
C TYR A 102 9.44 -1.82 -9.95
N MET A 103 8.33 -1.16 -10.29
CA MET A 103 8.28 0.30 -10.44
C MET A 103 8.25 1.03 -9.08
N ASN A 104 7.69 0.41 -8.04
CA ASN A 104 7.51 1.03 -6.73
C ASN A 104 8.81 1.54 -6.08
N PRO A 105 9.93 0.80 -6.03
CA PRO A 105 11.19 1.32 -5.50
C PRO A 105 11.69 2.55 -6.25
N LEU A 106 11.52 2.59 -7.59
CA LEU A 106 11.92 3.75 -8.41
C LEU A 106 11.10 4.99 -8.05
N PHE A 107 9.76 4.85 -8.00
CA PHE A 107 8.89 5.96 -7.57
C PHE A 107 9.20 6.41 -6.14
N SER A 108 9.47 5.47 -5.23
CA SER A 108 9.80 5.78 -3.84
C SER A 108 11.09 6.58 -3.72
N ILE A 109 12.12 6.23 -4.50
CA ILE A 109 13.39 6.98 -4.54
C ILE A 109 13.19 8.37 -5.11
N VAL A 110 12.49 8.49 -6.25
CA VAL A 110 12.24 9.79 -6.89
C VAL A 110 11.42 10.70 -5.97
N ILE A 111 10.33 10.18 -5.40
CA ILE A 111 9.48 10.94 -4.48
C ILE A 111 10.24 11.30 -3.20
N GLY A 112 11.02 10.38 -2.66
CA GLY A 112 11.89 10.61 -1.49
C GLY A 112 12.89 11.74 -1.77
N ALA A 113 13.60 11.69 -2.89
CA ALA A 113 14.54 12.73 -3.29
C ALA A 113 13.87 14.10 -3.49
N LEU A 114 12.68 14.14 -4.11
CA LEU A 114 11.95 15.39 -4.37
C LEU A 114 11.37 16.00 -3.08
N ILE A 115 10.68 15.19 -2.26
CA ILE A 115 9.97 15.69 -1.07
C ILE A 115 10.94 15.99 0.07
N PHE A 116 11.92 15.10 0.31
CA PHE A 116 12.83 15.24 1.43
C PHE A 116 14.15 15.90 1.05
N LYS A 117 14.32 16.26 -0.25
CA LYS A 117 15.55 16.86 -0.79
C LYS A 117 16.79 16.02 -0.48
N GLU A 118 16.64 14.70 -0.45
CA GLU A 118 17.72 13.75 -0.18
C GLU A 118 18.68 13.74 -1.39
N ARG A 119 19.97 13.82 -1.09
CA ARG A 119 21.02 13.72 -2.14
C ARG A 119 21.43 12.27 -2.29
N LEU A 120 21.21 11.73 -3.47
CA LEU A 120 21.65 10.38 -3.81
C LEU A 120 23.15 10.38 -4.11
N SER A 121 23.87 9.39 -3.61
CA SER A 121 25.26 9.15 -3.98
C SER A 121 25.37 8.65 -5.43
N ALA A 122 26.56 8.74 -6.04
CA ALA A 122 26.80 8.26 -7.41
C ALA A 122 26.45 6.78 -7.56
N VAL A 123 26.76 5.94 -6.57
CA VAL A 123 26.42 4.51 -6.57
C VAL A 123 24.91 4.28 -6.55
N GLN A 124 24.16 5.07 -5.76
CA GLN A 124 22.72 5.00 -5.75
C GLN A 124 22.11 5.42 -7.09
N TRP A 125 22.65 6.45 -7.76
CA TRP A 125 22.22 6.85 -9.09
C TRP A 125 22.43 5.75 -10.13
N VAL A 126 23.59 5.06 -10.11
CA VAL A 126 23.84 3.90 -10.97
C VAL A 126 22.81 2.79 -10.72
N SER A 127 22.52 2.49 -9.45
CA SER A 127 21.53 1.46 -9.09
C SER A 127 20.12 1.82 -9.58
N VAL A 128 19.73 3.09 -9.45
CA VAL A 128 18.44 3.60 -9.95
C VAL A 128 18.37 3.50 -11.47
N ALA A 129 19.45 3.88 -12.15
CA ALA A 129 19.53 3.80 -13.63
C ALA A 129 19.40 2.35 -14.11
N LEU A 130 20.10 1.40 -13.48
CA LEU A 130 20.01 -0.03 -13.82
C LEU A 130 18.58 -0.56 -13.58
N ALA A 131 17.98 -0.22 -12.44
CA ALA A 131 16.60 -0.62 -12.14
C ALA A 131 15.61 0.00 -13.14
N PHE A 132 15.80 1.26 -13.52
CA PHE A 132 14.99 1.94 -14.53
C PHE A 132 15.07 1.24 -15.89
N VAL A 133 16.28 0.88 -16.35
CA VAL A 133 16.49 0.13 -17.60
C VAL A 133 15.76 -1.21 -17.55
N GLY A 134 15.86 -1.96 -16.43
CA GLY A 134 15.14 -3.23 -16.25
C GLY A 134 13.62 -3.07 -16.31
N VAL A 135 13.08 -2.03 -15.68
CA VAL A 135 11.65 -1.71 -15.73
C VAL A 135 11.23 -1.35 -17.16
N MET A 136 12.00 -0.47 -17.85
CA MET A 136 11.68 -0.06 -19.23
C MET A 136 11.73 -1.25 -20.19
N TYR A 137 12.71 -2.14 -20.05
CA TYR A 137 12.75 -3.39 -20.81
C TYR A 137 11.48 -4.24 -20.58
N SER A 138 11.06 -4.39 -19.33
CA SER A 138 9.84 -5.13 -18.99
C SER A 138 8.58 -4.48 -19.56
N VAL A 139 8.50 -3.14 -19.58
CA VAL A 139 7.39 -2.38 -20.17
C VAL A 139 7.34 -2.58 -21.69
N VAL A 140 8.49 -2.56 -22.35
CA VAL A 140 8.58 -2.82 -23.80
C VAL A 140 8.13 -4.24 -24.13
N LEU A 141 8.56 -5.24 -23.36
CA LEU A 141 8.12 -6.63 -23.53
C LEU A 141 6.62 -6.82 -23.25
N TYR A 142 6.05 -6.02 -22.33
CA TYR A 142 4.62 -6.05 -22.06
C TYR A 142 3.78 -5.53 -23.25
N GLY A 143 4.36 -4.73 -24.13
CA GLY A 143 3.77 -4.30 -25.41
C GLY A 143 2.70 -3.22 -25.30
N SER A 144 2.43 -2.70 -24.11
CA SER A 144 1.47 -1.59 -23.88
C SER A 144 1.87 -0.78 -22.65
N VAL A 145 1.32 0.44 -22.50
CA VAL A 145 1.57 1.26 -21.32
C VAL A 145 0.88 0.64 -20.11
N PRO A 146 1.63 0.20 -19.07
CA PRO A 146 1.08 -0.47 -17.90
C PRO A 146 0.52 0.56 -16.91
N TYR A 147 -0.58 1.26 -17.26
CA TYR A 147 -1.11 2.37 -16.48
C TYR A 147 -1.56 1.96 -15.06
N LEU A 148 -2.09 0.74 -14.89
CA LEU A 148 -2.46 0.25 -13.57
C LEU A 148 -1.21 0.04 -12.69
N ALA A 149 -0.11 -0.47 -13.26
CA ALA A 149 1.15 -0.58 -12.55
C ALA A 149 1.68 0.79 -12.09
N VAL A 150 1.58 1.81 -12.95
CA VAL A 150 1.96 3.18 -12.61
C VAL A 150 1.12 3.71 -11.43
N ILE A 151 -0.20 3.54 -11.47
CA ILE A 151 -1.10 3.97 -10.40
C ILE A 151 -0.78 3.25 -9.08
N ILE A 152 -0.59 1.92 -9.11
CA ILE A 152 -0.25 1.13 -7.93
C ILE A 152 1.09 1.58 -7.36
N GLY A 153 2.13 1.68 -8.19
CA GLY A 153 3.48 2.06 -7.74
C GLY A 153 3.53 3.49 -7.20
N LEU A 154 2.91 4.44 -7.90
CA LEU A 154 2.91 5.85 -7.52
C LEU A 154 2.09 6.10 -6.23
N SER A 155 0.89 5.52 -6.13
CA SER A 155 0.05 5.65 -4.93
C SER A 155 0.75 5.10 -3.68
N PHE A 156 1.46 3.97 -3.81
CA PHE A 156 2.20 3.38 -2.70
C PHE A 156 3.43 4.21 -2.32
N ALA A 157 4.15 4.75 -3.29
CA ALA A 157 5.31 5.60 -3.04
C ALA A 157 4.91 6.93 -2.36
N LEU A 158 3.80 7.55 -2.80
CA LEU A 158 3.23 8.74 -2.13
C LEU A 158 2.74 8.41 -0.71
N TYR A 159 2.06 7.28 -0.54
CA TYR A 159 1.66 6.78 0.78
C TYR A 159 2.86 6.63 1.71
N GLY A 160 3.93 5.97 1.25
CA GLY A 160 5.18 5.81 2.00
C GLY A 160 5.82 7.13 2.40
N ALA A 161 5.83 8.11 1.49
CA ALA A 161 6.35 9.45 1.78
C ALA A 161 5.52 10.17 2.86
N LEU A 162 4.20 10.14 2.79
CA LEU A 162 3.33 10.73 3.82
C LEU A 162 3.47 9.98 5.16
N LYS A 163 3.59 8.66 5.12
CA LYS A 163 3.73 7.81 6.31
C LYS A 163 4.99 8.10 7.12
N LYS A 164 6.05 8.62 6.49
CA LYS A 164 7.27 9.09 7.20
C LYS A 164 6.96 10.20 8.22
N GLY A 165 5.87 10.95 8.02
CA GLY A 165 5.37 11.95 8.98
C GLY A 165 4.58 11.38 10.17
N ILE A 166 4.27 10.09 10.18
CA ILE A 166 3.49 9.40 11.21
C ILE A 166 4.45 8.68 12.15
N LYS A 167 4.40 9.01 13.46
CA LYS A 167 5.26 8.41 14.49
C LYS A 167 4.58 7.30 15.30
N ALA A 168 3.38 6.87 14.89
CA ALA A 168 2.64 5.83 15.60
C ALA A 168 3.12 4.43 15.21
N GLU A 169 2.89 3.45 16.09
CA GLU A 169 3.09 2.03 15.81
C GLU A 169 2.26 1.58 14.60
N SER A 170 2.71 0.55 13.90
CA SER A 170 2.10 0.11 12.64
C SER A 170 0.63 -0.25 12.78
N GLU A 171 0.23 -0.95 13.84
CA GLU A 171 -1.17 -1.33 14.09
C GLU A 171 -2.08 -0.12 14.36
N VAL A 172 -1.58 0.88 15.11
CA VAL A 172 -2.31 2.14 15.33
C VAL A 172 -2.48 2.87 14.01
N SER A 173 -1.41 2.92 13.20
CA SER A 173 -1.42 3.61 11.92
C SER A 173 -2.43 3.00 10.96
N ILE A 174 -2.40 1.68 10.76
CA ILE A 174 -3.34 0.99 9.86
C ILE A 174 -4.77 1.12 10.37
N CYS A 175 -4.99 1.04 11.69
CA CYS A 175 -6.30 1.25 12.29
C CYS A 175 -6.85 2.64 11.96
N MET A 176 -6.05 3.69 12.14
CA MET A 176 -6.47 5.07 11.86
C MET A 176 -6.71 5.32 10.37
N GLU A 177 -5.89 4.74 9.51
CA GLU A 177 -6.04 4.80 8.05
C GLU A 177 -7.34 4.13 7.60
N THR A 178 -7.60 2.90 8.04
CA THR A 178 -8.84 2.18 7.70
C THR A 178 -10.07 2.81 8.32
N LEU A 179 -9.99 3.30 9.55
CA LEU A 179 -11.06 4.02 10.23
C LEU A 179 -11.45 5.32 9.49
N SER A 180 -10.46 6.03 8.93
CA SER A 180 -10.70 7.28 8.21
C SER A 180 -11.48 7.08 6.90
N VAL A 181 -11.34 5.93 6.25
CA VAL A 181 -12.04 5.57 4.99
C VAL A 181 -13.22 4.63 5.21
N LEU A 182 -13.43 4.14 6.44
CA LEU A 182 -14.53 3.25 6.80
C LEU A 182 -15.91 3.78 6.39
N PRO A 183 -16.24 5.08 6.58
CA PRO A 183 -17.55 5.60 6.17
C PRO A 183 -17.81 5.44 4.66
N LEU A 184 -16.78 5.59 3.83
CA LEU A 184 -16.88 5.39 2.38
C LEU A 184 -17.12 3.91 2.05
N ALA A 185 -16.43 2.99 2.73
CA ALA A 185 -16.59 1.56 2.55
C ALA A 185 -17.99 1.09 2.96
N LEU A 186 -18.50 1.57 4.11
CA LEU A 186 -19.85 1.24 4.58
C LEU A 186 -20.92 1.81 3.64
N GLY A 187 -20.78 3.05 3.19
CA GLY A 187 -21.71 3.66 2.24
C GLY A 187 -21.75 2.99 0.87
N PHE A 188 -20.73 2.19 0.53
CA PHE A 188 -20.72 1.38 -0.69
C PHE A 188 -21.36 -0.01 -0.51
N ILE A 189 -21.34 -0.55 0.71
CA ILE A 189 -21.89 -1.90 1.01
C ILE A 189 -23.41 -1.86 1.21
N VAL A 190 -23.92 -0.74 1.75
CA VAL A 190 -25.36 -0.50 2.00
C VAL A 190 -26.03 0.00 0.74
#